data_fa5422930982106fb01c11ca7368c295
#
_entry.id   fa5422930982106fb01c11ca7368c295
#
_cell.length_a   1.000
_cell.length_b   1.000
_cell.length_c   1.000
_cell.angle_alpha   90.00
_cell.angle_beta   90.00
_cell.angle_gamma   90.00
#
_symmetry.space_group_name_H-M   'P 1'
#
loop_
_entity.id
_entity.type
_entity.pdbx_description
1 polymer ?
#
loop_
_entity_poly.entity_id
_entity_poly.type
_entity_poly.pdbx_seq_one_letter_code
_entity_poly.pdbx_strand_id
1 'polypeptide(L)'
;MAPVFLSLAEVLEIHRDQIERYGGHPGLRDLGLLQSALAMPAAGLGGRYLHGDLSEMAAAYLFHIVPNYPFVDGNKRTGAVAAIVFLSLNGIELVANGTQLEKIVLAVAQGKAGKDAVAGFLRNNARL
;
A
#
# COMPACT_ATOMS: atom_id res chain seq x y z
N MET A 1 12.75 16.75 -2.73
CA MET A 1 11.57 16.83 -3.59
C MET A 1 10.34 16.31 -2.87
N ALA A 2 9.19 16.85 -3.21
CA ALA A 2 7.94 16.39 -2.64
C ALA A 2 7.62 14.98 -3.14
N PRO A 3 7.06 14.10 -2.29
CA PRO A 3 6.63 12.78 -2.73
C PRO A 3 5.50 12.85 -3.76
N VAL A 4 5.48 11.89 -4.66
CA VAL A 4 4.40 11.70 -5.62
C VAL A 4 3.47 10.61 -5.08
N PHE A 5 2.24 10.98 -4.76
CA PHE A 5 1.26 10.06 -4.20
C PHE A 5 0.37 9.44 -5.28
N LEU A 6 -0.15 8.25 -5.00
CA LEU A 6 -1.08 7.57 -5.89
C LEU A 6 -2.45 8.23 -5.82
N SER A 7 -3.07 8.43 -6.97
CA SER A 7 -4.45 8.90 -7.05
C SER A 7 -5.43 7.74 -6.87
N LEU A 8 -6.70 8.08 -6.61
CA LEU A 8 -7.78 7.09 -6.58
C LEU A 8 -7.84 6.29 -7.90
N ALA A 9 -7.77 6.99 -9.03
CA ALA A 9 -7.81 6.35 -10.35
C ALA A 9 -6.68 5.34 -10.52
N GLU A 10 -5.48 5.69 -10.07
CA GLU A 10 -4.33 4.80 -10.17
C GLU A 10 -4.49 3.54 -9.31
N VAL A 11 -5.03 3.68 -8.11
CA VAL A 11 -5.24 2.51 -7.23
C VAL A 11 -6.37 1.62 -7.77
N LEU A 12 -7.42 2.20 -8.32
CA LEU A 12 -8.47 1.43 -8.99
C LEU A 12 -7.91 0.65 -10.18
N GLU A 13 -6.99 1.24 -10.93
CA GLU A 13 -6.33 0.59 -12.06
C GLU A 13 -5.43 -0.56 -11.59
N ILE A 14 -4.68 -0.35 -10.50
CA ILE A 14 -3.87 -1.41 -9.88
C ILE A 14 -4.76 -2.60 -9.50
N HIS A 15 -5.88 -2.33 -8.84
CA HIS A 15 -6.80 -3.38 -8.43
C HIS A 15 -7.33 -4.16 -9.64
N ARG A 16 -7.80 -3.45 -10.67
CA ARG A 16 -8.29 -4.07 -11.88
C ARG A 16 -7.24 -4.97 -12.53
N ASP A 17 -6.00 -4.48 -12.63
CA ASP A 17 -4.89 -5.24 -13.20
C ASP A 17 -4.61 -6.51 -12.39
N GLN A 18 -4.64 -6.44 -11.07
CA GLN A 18 -4.40 -7.61 -10.22
C GLN A 18 -5.49 -8.67 -10.38
N ILE A 19 -6.75 -8.25 -10.48
CA ILE A 19 -7.85 -9.18 -10.70
C ILE A 19 -7.73 -9.84 -12.09
N GLU A 20 -7.42 -9.07 -13.13
CA GLU A 20 -7.26 -9.61 -14.48
C GLU A 20 -6.11 -10.61 -14.58
N ARG A 21 -4.99 -10.32 -13.92
CA ARG A 21 -3.77 -11.17 -14.00
C ARG A 21 -3.87 -12.44 -13.15
N TYR A 22 -4.44 -12.33 -11.96
CA TYR A 22 -4.35 -13.39 -10.96
C TYR A 22 -5.71 -13.95 -10.54
N GLY A 23 -6.79 -13.43 -11.10
CA GLY A 23 -8.14 -13.88 -10.79
C GLY A 23 -8.71 -13.23 -9.54
N GLY A 24 -9.96 -13.55 -9.26
CA GLY A 24 -10.74 -13.00 -8.16
C GLY A 24 -11.95 -12.24 -8.68
N HIS A 25 -12.75 -11.73 -7.74
CA HIS A 25 -13.96 -10.99 -8.08
C HIS A 25 -13.64 -9.50 -8.23
N PRO A 26 -14.01 -8.87 -9.36
CA PRO A 26 -13.86 -7.43 -9.52
C PRO A 26 -14.89 -6.70 -8.65
N GLY A 27 -14.65 -5.44 -8.42
CA GLY A 27 -15.62 -4.57 -7.79
C GLY A 27 -15.11 -3.88 -6.56
N LEU A 28 -15.64 -2.68 -6.36
CA LEU A 28 -15.40 -1.85 -5.21
C LEU A 28 -16.49 -2.14 -4.18
N ARG A 29 -16.09 -2.49 -2.95
CA ARG A 29 -17.03 -2.76 -1.87
C ARG A 29 -17.44 -1.48 -1.16
N ASP A 30 -16.47 -0.60 -0.90
CA ASP A 30 -16.71 0.63 -0.13
C ASP A 30 -15.74 1.73 -0.56
N LEU A 31 -16.28 2.68 -1.32
CA LEU A 31 -15.48 3.81 -1.82
C LEU A 31 -14.97 4.69 -0.68
N GLY A 32 -15.78 4.91 0.36
CA GLY A 32 -15.39 5.73 1.50
C GLY A 32 -14.19 5.16 2.24
N LEU A 33 -14.16 3.84 2.43
CA LEU A 33 -13.02 3.16 3.05
C LEU A 33 -11.77 3.25 2.17
N LEU A 34 -11.92 3.16 0.85
CA LEU A 34 -10.79 3.32 -0.06
C LEU A 34 -10.24 4.75 0.01
N GLN A 35 -11.12 5.74 -0.05
CA GLN A 35 -10.71 7.16 0.04
C GLN A 35 -10.02 7.45 1.37
N SER A 36 -10.53 6.92 2.47
CA SER A 36 -9.89 7.05 3.78
C SER A 36 -8.48 6.44 3.80
N ALA A 37 -8.34 5.24 3.23
CA ALA A 37 -7.05 4.58 3.15
C ALA A 37 -6.04 5.40 2.33
N LEU A 38 -6.48 5.94 1.19
CA LEU A 38 -5.61 6.70 0.30
C LEU A 38 -5.24 8.08 0.83
N ALA A 39 -5.98 8.60 1.80
CA ALA A 39 -5.64 9.86 2.46
C ALA A 39 -4.50 9.71 3.48
N MET A 40 -4.26 8.50 3.98
CA MET A 40 -3.30 8.28 5.07
C MET A 40 -1.84 8.50 4.69
N PRO A 41 -1.35 8.05 3.52
CA PRO A 41 0.07 8.26 3.19
C PRO A 41 0.51 9.72 3.19
N ALA A 42 -0.36 10.63 2.75
CA ALA A 42 -0.07 12.06 2.68
C ALA A 42 -0.55 12.83 3.91
N ALA A 43 -1.10 12.15 4.92
CA ALA A 43 -1.62 12.80 6.11
C ALA A 43 -0.55 13.63 6.82
N GLY A 44 -0.95 14.78 7.34
CA GLY A 44 0.00 15.66 8.01
C GLY A 44 -0.69 16.78 8.73
N LEU A 45 0.13 17.60 9.39
CA LEU A 45 -0.31 18.75 10.15
C LEU A 45 0.78 19.82 10.12
N GLY A 46 0.38 21.09 9.94
CA GLY A 46 1.31 22.20 9.97
C GLY A 46 2.40 22.15 8.91
N GLY A 47 2.07 21.67 7.72
CA GLY A 47 3.02 21.58 6.59
C GLY A 47 3.98 20.39 6.67
N ARG A 48 3.79 19.49 7.62
CA ARG A 48 4.64 18.30 7.80
C ARG A 48 3.83 17.03 7.61
N TYR A 49 4.43 16.05 6.96
CA TYR A 49 3.83 14.72 6.84
C TYR A 49 3.93 13.96 8.16
N LEU A 50 2.87 13.23 8.50
CA LEU A 50 2.86 12.32 9.63
C LEU A 50 3.88 11.20 9.44
N HIS A 51 4.00 10.68 8.21
CA HIS A 51 4.95 9.63 7.86
C HIS A 51 6.25 10.29 7.41
N GLY A 52 7.34 10.00 8.12
CA GLY A 52 8.59 10.75 8.02
C GLY A 52 9.45 10.42 6.80
N ASP A 53 9.25 9.26 6.16
CA ASP A 53 10.00 8.86 4.97
C ASP A 53 9.13 8.10 3.98
N LEU A 54 9.69 7.80 2.81
CA LEU A 54 8.95 7.11 1.74
C LEU A 54 8.54 5.70 2.14
N SER A 55 9.34 4.99 2.93
CA SER A 55 8.99 3.65 3.40
C SER A 55 7.80 3.68 4.34
N GLU A 56 7.70 4.67 5.22
CA GLU A 56 6.54 4.84 6.10
C GLU A 56 5.29 5.20 5.29
N MET A 57 5.42 6.06 4.29
CA MET A 57 4.31 6.42 3.40
C MET A 57 3.81 5.21 2.60
N ALA A 58 4.73 4.42 2.06
CA ALA A 58 4.40 3.18 1.36
C ALA A 58 3.70 2.19 2.29
N ALA A 59 4.20 2.04 3.52
CA ALA A 59 3.58 1.20 4.53
C ALA A 59 2.15 1.64 4.84
N ALA A 60 1.87 2.94 4.79
CA ALA A 60 0.53 3.46 5.03
C ALA A 60 -0.45 3.00 3.96
N TYR A 61 -0.05 2.95 2.68
CA TYR A 61 -0.91 2.37 1.64
C TYR A 61 -1.30 0.94 1.98
N LEU A 62 -0.33 0.10 2.26
CA LEU A 62 -0.57 -1.31 2.56
C LEU A 62 -1.39 -1.49 3.84
N PHE A 63 -1.00 -0.82 4.91
CA PHE A 63 -1.63 -0.98 6.22
C PHE A 63 -3.07 -0.48 6.25
N HIS A 64 -3.43 0.49 5.43
CA HIS A 64 -4.79 1.04 5.42
C HIS A 64 -5.68 0.40 4.34
N ILE A 65 -5.11 -0.05 3.22
CA ILE A 65 -5.90 -0.76 2.20
C ILE A 65 -6.26 -2.17 2.67
N VAL A 66 -5.29 -2.93 3.15
CA VAL A 66 -5.49 -4.35 3.44
C VAL A 66 -6.53 -4.59 4.54
N PRO A 67 -6.44 -3.99 5.73
CA PRO A 67 -7.44 -4.25 6.78
C PRO A 67 -8.80 -3.64 6.50
N ASN A 68 -8.87 -2.57 5.72
CA ASN A 68 -10.13 -1.88 5.45
C ASN A 68 -11.03 -2.62 4.47
N TYR A 69 -10.50 -3.55 3.70
CA TYR A 69 -11.25 -4.32 2.70
C TYR A 69 -12.10 -3.44 1.79
N PRO A 70 -11.53 -2.42 1.13
CA PRO A 70 -12.33 -1.53 0.28
C PRO A 70 -12.82 -2.20 -1.00
N PHE A 71 -12.19 -3.27 -1.43
CA PHE A 71 -12.60 -4.04 -2.62
C PHE A 71 -13.30 -5.33 -2.23
N VAL A 72 -14.08 -5.88 -3.15
CA VAL A 72 -14.75 -7.17 -2.96
C VAL A 72 -13.71 -8.27 -2.76
N ASP A 73 -12.61 -8.22 -3.54
CA ASP A 73 -11.55 -9.22 -3.51
C ASP A 73 -10.23 -8.55 -3.91
N GLY A 74 -9.10 -9.21 -3.66
CA GLY A 74 -7.79 -8.71 -4.08
C GLY A 74 -7.21 -7.60 -3.22
N ASN A 75 -7.71 -7.39 -2.01
CA ASN A 75 -7.24 -6.31 -1.13
C ASN A 75 -5.77 -6.48 -0.74
N LYS A 76 -5.33 -7.69 -0.42
CA LYS A 76 -3.94 -7.96 -0.05
C LYS A 76 -2.99 -7.66 -1.19
N ARG A 77 -3.31 -8.15 -2.40
CA ARG A 77 -2.49 -7.89 -3.60
C ARG A 77 -2.45 -6.41 -3.94
N THR A 78 -3.60 -5.75 -3.89
CA THR A 78 -3.70 -4.33 -4.23
C THR A 78 -2.92 -3.48 -3.24
N GLY A 79 -3.02 -3.75 -1.95
CA GLY A 79 -2.24 -3.03 -0.93
C GLY A 79 -0.74 -3.19 -1.12
N ALA A 80 -0.28 -4.42 -1.39
CA ALA A 80 1.13 -4.68 -1.63
C ALA A 80 1.65 -3.98 -2.88
N VAL A 81 0.91 -4.08 -4.00
CA VAL A 81 1.30 -3.45 -5.26
C VAL A 81 1.26 -1.93 -5.16
N ALA A 82 0.27 -1.36 -4.46
CA ALA A 82 0.20 0.09 -4.24
C ALA A 82 1.46 0.59 -3.52
N ALA A 83 1.91 -0.11 -2.48
CA ALA A 83 3.14 0.26 -1.77
C ALA A 83 4.36 0.20 -2.70
N ILE A 84 4.48 -0.85 -3.50
CA ILE A 84 5.59 -1.03 -4.45
C ILE A 84 5.59 0.07 -5.52
N VAL A 85 4.43 0.35 -6.11
CA VAL A 85 4.29 1.37 -7.15
C VAL A 85 4.58 2.76 -6.59
N PHE A 86 4.09 3.07 -5.38
CA PHE A 86 4.41 4.33 -4.73
C PHE A 86 5.92 4.52 -4.59
N LEU A 87 6.62 3.51 -4.07
CA LEU A 87 8.08 3.57 -3.93
C LEU A 87 8.76 3.77 -5.29
N SER A 88 8.33 3.02 -6.31
CA SER A 88 8.88 3.13 -7.65
C SER A 88 8.71 4.53 -8.25
N LEU A 89 7.54 5.14 -8.09
CA LEU A 89 7.27 6.49 -8.55
C LEU A 89 8.18 7.52 -7.87
N ASN A 90 8.68 7.20 -6.70
CA ASN A 90 9.54 8.09 -5.92
C ASN A 90 11.02 7.66 -5.95
N GLY A 91 11.40 6.83 -6.92
CA GLY A 91 12.80 6.48 -7.18
C GLY A 91 13.35 5.34 -6.33
N ILE A 92 12.49 4.58 -5.67
CA ILE A 92 12.91 3.45 -4.82
C ILE A 92 12.40 2.14 -5.41
N GLU A 93 13.32 1.19 -5.66
CA GLU A 93 12.97 -0.16 -6.06
C GLU A 93 12.90 -1.05 -4.82
N LEU A 94 11.81 -1.78 -4.66
CA LEU A 94 11.70 -2.78 -3.60
C LEU A 94 12.30 -4.10 -4.13
N VAL A 95 13.33 -4.58 -3.44
CA VAL A 95 14.00 -5.85 -3.75
C VAL A 95 13.75 -6.79 -2.59
N ALA A 96 12.58 -7.41 -2.57
CA ALA A 96 12.16 -8.28 -1.50
C ALA A 96 11.89 -9.69 -2.03
N ASN A 97 12.13 -10.67 -1.17
CA ASN A 97 11.71 -12.03 -1.43
C ASN A 97 10.17 -12.08 -1.42
N GLY A 98 9.58 -12.68 -2.46
CA GLY A 98 8.12 -12.75 -2.59
C GLY A 98 7.43 -13.45 -1.42
N THR A 99 8.05 -14.51 -0.89
CA THR A 99 7.51 -15.23 0.26
C THR A 99 7.49 -14.34 1.52
N GLN A 100 8.54 -13.56 1.73
CA GLN A 100 8.62 -12.63 2.87
C GLN A 100 7.61 -11.50 2.72
N LEU A 101 7.42 -10.98 1.52
CA LEU A 101 6.41 -9.97 1.25
C LEU A 101 5.00 -10.50 1.54
N GLU A 102 4.69 -11.71 1.08
CA GLU A 102 3.40 -12.34 1.35
C GLU A 102 3.17 -12.53 2.85
N LYS A 103 4.20 -12.91 3.60
CA LYS A 103 4.10 -13.10 5.05
C LYS A 103 3.75 -11.81 5.78
N ILE A 104 4.41 -10.70 5.44
CA ILE A 104 4.12 -9.42 6.11
C ILE A 104 2.72 -8.92 5.75
N VAL A 105 2.30 -9.08 4.50
CA VAL A 105 0.95 -8.69 4.06
C VAL A 105 -0.11 -9.51 4.80
N LEU A 106 0.11 -10.82 4.90
CA LEU A 106 -0.81 -11.70 5.63
C LEU A 106 -0.86 -11.33 7.11
N ALA A 107 0.28 -11.02 7.72
CA ALA A 107 0.33 -10.59 9.12
C ALA A 107 -0.46 -9.29 9.35
N VAL A 108 -0.40 -8.36 8.41
CA VAL A 108 -1.24 -7.13 8.45
C VAL A 108 -2.71 -7.49 8.36
N ALA A 109 -3.08 -8.36 7.42
CA ALA A 109 -4.47 -8.78 7.25
C ALA A 109 -5.04 -9.47 8.50
N GLN A 110 -4.19 -10.17 9.24
CA GLN A 110 -4.57 -10.89 10.46
C GLN A 110 -4.46 -10.02 11.73
N GLY A 111 -4.07 -8.76 11.60
CA GLY A 111 -3.89 -7.87 12.75
C GLY A 111 -2.65 -8.18 13.59
N LYS A 112 -1.69 -8.93 13.05
CA LYS A 112 -0.47 -9.35 13.75
C LYS A 112 0.73 -8.45 13.50
N ALA A 113 0.68 -7.60 12.48
CA ALA A 113 1.74 -6.65 12.16
C ALA A 113 1.16 -5.26 12.02
N GLY A 114 1.82 -4.29 12.64
CA GLY A 114 1.45 -2.88 12.55
C GLY A 114 2.17 -2.16 11.42
N LYS A 115 1.87 -0.88 11.27
CA LYS A 115 2.45 -0.04 10.23
C LYS A 115 3.97 0.05 10.34
N ASP A 116 4.50 0.13 11.57
CA ASP A 116 5.96 0.21 11.79
C ASP A 116 6.69 -1.03 11.31
N ALA A 117 6.11 -2.20 11.51
CA ALA A 117 6.70 -3.45 11.03
C ALA A 117 6.76 -3.48 9.50
N VAL A 118 5.71 -3.00 8.84
CA VAL A 118 5.67 -2.91 7.38
C VAL A 118 6.72 -1.91 6.89
N ALA A 119 6.79 -0.72 7.51
CA ALA A 119 7.76 0.30 7.13
C ALA A 119 9.20 -0.22 7.27
N GLY A 120 9.50 -0.92 8.36
CA GLY A 120 10.81 -1.54 8.57
C GLY A 120 11.15 -2.57 7.50
N PHE A 121 10.20 -3.43 7.15
CA PHE A 121 10.38 -4.41 6.08
C PHE A 121 10.69 -3.72 4.74
N LEU A 122 9.90 -2.72 4.38
CA LEU A 122 10.10 -1.98 3.12
C LEU A 122 11.45 -1.26 3.10
N ARG A 123 11.81 -0.61 4.20
CA ARG A 123 13.09 0.11 4.31
C ARG A 123 14.27 -0.83 4.16
N ASN A 124 14.21 -2.01 4.79
CA ASN A 124 15.30 -2.99 4.74
C ASN A 124 15.46 -3.65 3.37
N ASN A 125 14.46 -3.56 2.52
CA ASN A 125 14.48 -4.14 1.18
C ASN A 125 14.44 -3.08 0.07
N ALA A 126 14.65 -1.82 0.42
CA ALA A 126 14.64 -0.72 -0.55
C ALA A 126 16.01 -0.55 -1.20
N ARG A 127 15.98 -0.26 -2.50
CA ARG A 127 17.18 0.09 -3.28
C ARG A 127 16.92 1.40 -4.03
N LEU A 128 17.86 2.31 -3.91
CA LEU A 128 17.81 3.59 -4.61
C LEU A 128 18.33 3.47 -6.05
#